data_53d0181b6b820bbfa91a0c1fd8daaae2
#
_entry.id   53d0181b6b820bbfa91a0c1fd8daaae2
#
_cell.length_a   1.000
_cell.length_b   1.000
_cell.length_c   1.000
_cell.angle_alpha   90.00
_cell.angle_beta   90.00
_cell.angle_gamma   90.00
#
_symmetry.space_group_name_H-M   'P 1'
#
loop_
_entity.id
_entity.type
_entity.pdbx_description
1 polymer ?
#
loop_
_entity_poly.entity_id
_entity_poly.type
_entity_poly.pdbx_seq_one_letter_code
_entity_poly.pdbx_strand_id
1 'polypeptide(L)'
;MFSLDPWSFPKSLRPDPLKLEFDIEQRLDALLQLHIQVPDHAYTAPILGTTRSGHGVVIDSEGHILTIGYLVTEAQQIWCRKRDGSVVQADVLAYDQPTGFGILKSFSKLECGYIPIGKANDLRKHDKVYMLGHGGIHQCLKTSIAAVKPFAGSWEYLLEQALFIEPAHPEWSGSPLLNVKGELVGIGSLLTQELKQGQTQESNMVIQMTMPV
;
A
#
# COMPACT_ATOMS: atom_id res chain seq x y z
N MET A 1 7.61 -8.97 -15.09
CA MET A 1 6.82 -8.30 -16.16
C MET A 1 5.62 -7.65 -15.46
N PHE A 2 5.41 -6.35 -15.65
CA PHE A 2 4.28 -5.65 -15.02
C PHE A 2 2.96 -6.16 -15.62
N SER A 3 2.01 -6.56 -14.75
CA SER A 3 0.67 -6.94 -15.19
C SER A 3 -0.10 -5.70 -15.63
N LEU A 4 -0.81 -5.81 -16.74
CA LEU A 4 -1.73 -4.80 -17.25
C LEU A 4 -3.18 -5.29 -17.16
N ASP A 5 -3.50 -6.03 -16.11
CA ASP A 5 -4.83 -6.62 -15.98
C ASP A 5 -5.91 -5.52 -15.90
N PRO A 6 -6.86 -5.47 -16.84
CA PRO A 6 -7.82 -4.37 -16.97
C PRO A 6 -9.02 -4.49 -16.03
N TRP A 7 -8.81 -5.04 -14.82
CA TRP A 7 -9.88 -5.12 -13.84
C TRP A 7 -10.26 -3.73 -13.28
N SER A 8 -11.46 -3.57 -12.83
CA SER A 8 -11.94 -2.32 -12.26
C SER A 8 -13.03 -2.54 -11.22
N PHE A 9 -13.08 -1.70 -10.19
CA PHE A 9 -14.19 -1.68 -9.26
C PHE A 9 -15.50 -1.21 -9.94
N PRO A 10 -16.68 -1.67 -9.45
CA PRO A 10 -17.96 -1.05 -9.77
C PRO A 10 -17.95 0.45 -9.42
N LYS A 11 -18.68 1.27 -10.18
CA LYS A 11 -18.74 2.74 -9.94
C LYS A 11 -19.15 3.11 -8.50
N SER A 12 -19.99 2.30 -7.87
CA SER A 12 -20.42 2.52 -6.47
C SER A 12 -19.30 2.44 -5.43
N LEU A 13 -18.26 1.67 -5.73
CA LEU A 13 -17.11 1.48 -4.86
C LEU A 13 -15.91 2.38 -5.21
N ARG A 14 -15.98 3.11 -6.33
CA ARG A 14 -14.91 4.04 -6.70
C ARG A 14 -15.06 5.37 -5.98
N PRO A 15 -13.96 6.08 -5.68
CA PRO A 15 -14.04 7.49 -5.31
C PRO A 15 -14.66 8.29 -6.46
N ASP A 16 -15.47 9.27 -6.13
CA ASP A 16 -16.01 10.25 -7.09
C ASP A 16 -15.12 11.51 -7.02
N PRO A 17 -14.34 11.84 -8.07
CA PRO A 17 -13.40 12.95 -8.02
C PRO A 17 -14.06 14.28 -7.66
N LEU A 18 -15.33 14.48 -8.02
CA LEU A 18 -16.06 15.71 -7.74
C LEU A 18 -16.47 15.86 -6.26
N LYS A 19 -16.35 14.78 -5.47
CA LYS A 19 -16.73 14.74 -4.04
C LYS A 19 -15.54 14.56 -3.10
N LEU A 20 -14.32 14.53 -3.66
CA LEU A 20 -13.10 14.45 -2.86
C LEU A 20 -12.67 15.84 -2.41
N GLU A 21 -12.07 15.91 -1.23
CA GLU A 21 -11.46 17.13 -0.69
C GLU A 21 -10.00 17.32 -1.18
N PHE A 22 -9.54 16.44 -2.07
CA PHE A 22 -8.18 16.44 -2.61
C PHE A 22 -8.18 16.03 -4.09
N ASP A 23 -7.11 16.38 -4.80
CA ASP A 23 -6.89 15.96 -6.18
C ASP A 23 -6.38 14.51 -6.21
N ILE A 24 -7.23 13.59 -6.62
CA ILE A 24 -6.90 12.17 -6.69
C ILE A 24 -5.88 11.87 -7.80
N GLU A 25 -5.87 12.62 -8.89
CA GLU A 25 -4.92 12.46 -9.99
C GLU A 25 -3.50 12.76 -9.51
N GLN A 26 -3.35 13.82 -8.70
CA GLN A 26 -2.07 14.16 -8.07
C GLN A 26 -1.60 13.06 -7.11
N ARG A 27 -2.52 12.42 -6.36
CA ARG A 27 -2.17 11.30 -5.47
C ARG A 27 -1.77 10.05 -6.24
N LEU A 28 -2.46 9.79 -7.35
CA LEU A 28 -2.14 8.67 -8.24
C LEU A 28 -0.79 8.82 -8.96
N ASP A 29 -0.35 10.05 -9.20
CA ASP A 29 0.97 10.32 -9.77
C ASP A 29 2.12 9.90 -8.84
N ALA A 30 1.89 9.91 -7.53
CA ALA A 30 2.85 9.47 -6.52
C ALA A 30 2.86 7.94 -6.29
N LEU A 31 1.96 7.20 -6.93
CA LEU A 31 1.84 5.75 -6.78
C LEU A 31 2.68 5.02 -7.81
N LEU A 32 3.51 4.08 -7.34
CA LEU A 32 4.41 3.28 -8.16
C LEU A 32 4.00 1.81 -8.10
N GLN A 33 4.03 1.14 -9.24
CA GLN A 33 3.97 -0.32 -9.27
C GLN A 33 5.38 -0.88 -9.09
N LEU A 34 5.55 -1.74 -8.10
CA LEU A 34 6.83 -2.39 -7.80
C LEU A 34 6.89 -3.77 -8.44
N HIS A 35 8.05 -4.08 -9.00
CA HIS A 35 8.42 -5.43 -9.44
C HIS A 35 9.80 -5.75 -8.85
N ILE A 36 9.87 -6.80 -8.06
CA ILE A 36 11.03 -7.12 -7.24
C ILE A 36 11.52 -8.53 -7.57
N GLN A 37 12.83 -8.68 -7.75
CA GLN A 37 13.51 -9.96 -7.88
C GLN A 37 14.32 -10.23 -6.60
N VAL A 38 14.17 -11.45 -6.11
CA VAL A 38 14.85 -11.97 -4.92
C VAL A 38 15.62 -13.21 -5.35
N PRO A 39 16.85 -13.45 -4.85
CA PRO A 39 17.63 -14.64 -5.19
C PRO A 39 16.91 -15.94 -4.80
N ASP A 40 17.08 -17.00 -5.60
CA ASP A 40 16.45 -18.29 -5.34
C ASP A 40 16.90 -18.93 -4.00
N HIS A 41 18.08 -18.58 -3.54
CA HIS A 41 18.66 -19.06 -2.27
C HIS A 41 18.35 -18.14 -1.08
N ALA A 42 17.54 -17.08 -1.26
CA ALA A 42 17.14 -16.19 -0.18
C ALA A 42 16.29 -16.94 0.85
N TYR A 43 16.45 -16.59 2.12
CA TYR A 43 15.74 -17.22 3.22
C TYR A 43 14.20 -17.13 3.08
N THR A 44 13.72 -15.99 2.57
CA THR A 44 12.27 -15.75 2.37
C THR A 44 11.72 -16.28 1.05
N ALA A 45 12.58 -16.74 0.12
CA ALA A 45 12.13 -17.21 -1.20
C ALA A 45 11.13 -18.39 -1.15
N PRO A 46 11.27 -19.41 -0.28
CA PRO A 46 10.31 -20.52 -0.19
C PRO A 46 8.90 -20.10 0.24
N ILE A 47 8.78 -18.97 0.97
CA ILE A 47 7.50 -18.49 1.52
C ILE A 47 6.90 -17.39 0.65
N LEU A 48 7.71 -16.42 0.23
CA LEU A 48 7.25 -15.21 -0.46
C LEU A 48 7.52 -15.23 -1.97
N GLY A 49 8.22 -16.23 -2.46
CA GLY A 49 8.63 -16.33 -3.86
C GLY A 49 9.84 -15.47 -4.19
N THR A 50 10.40 -15.70 -5.38
CA THR A 50 11.57 -14.99 -5.93
C THR A 50 11.18 -13.79 -6.79
N THR A 51 9.93 -13.71 -7.22
CA THR A 51 9.37 -12.55 -7.92
C THR A 51 8.19 -12.02 -7.11
N ARG A 52 8.29 -10.76 -6.68
CA ARG A 52 7.27 -10.11 -5.87
C ARG A 52 6.76 -8.87 -6.58
N SER A 53 5.49 -8.59 -6.41
CA SER A 53 4.83 -7.42 -7.00
C SER A 53 3.95 -6.73 -5.96
N GLY A 54 3.84 -5.42 -6.06
CA GLY A 54 3.00 -4.62 -5.19
C GLY A 54 3.12 -3.14 -5.50
N HIS A 55 2.89 -2.30 -4.51
CA HIS A 55 2.90 -0.86 -4.66
C HIS A 55 3.96 -0.21 -3.77
N GLY A 56 4.41 0.95 -4.20
CA GLY A 56 5.17 1.89 -3.41
C GLY A 56 4.58 3.29 -3.59
N VAL A 57 4.68 4.11 -2.58
CA VAL A 57 4.19 5.48 -2.60
C VAL A 57 5.30 6.47 -2.32
N VAL A 58 5.44 7.50 -3.15
CA VAL A 58 6.38 8.60 -2.91
C VAL A 58 5.82 9.47 -1.80
N ILE A 59 6.61 9.69 -0.73
CA ILE A 59 6.15 10.32 0.51
C ILE A 59 6.73 11.73 0.75
N ASP A 60 7.70 12.13 -0.05
CA ASP A 60 8.33 13.47 0.06
C ASP A 60 8.92 13.96 -1.25
N SER A 61 9.39 15.20 -1.25
CA SER A 61 10.02 15.85 -2.40
C SER A 61 11.41 15.30 -2.75
N GLU A 62 12.02 14.52 -1.85
CA GLU A 62 13.31 13.88 -2.09
C GLU A 62 13.17 12.54 -2.83
N GLY A 63 11.92 12.07 -3.00
CA GLY A 63 11.60 10.84 -3.72
C GLY A 63 11.84 9.58 -2.89
N HIS A 64 11.64 9.63 -1.58
CA HIS A 64 11.56 8.43 -0.77
C HIS A 64 10.27 7.69 -1.08
N ILE A 65 10.39 6.37 -1.26
CA ILE A 65 9.27 5.50 -1.62
C ILE A 65 8.97 4.60 -0.42
N LEU A 66 7.79 4.73 0.15
CA LEU A 66 7.32 3.86 1.23
C LEU A 66 6.57 2.66 0.64
N THR A 67 6.83 1.48 1.18
CA THR A 67 6.16 0.23 0.81
C THR A 67 6.05 -0.69 2.02
N ILE A 68 5.56 -1.91 1.81
CA ILE A 68 5.55 -2.96 2.83
C ILE A 68 6.86 -3.77 2.76
N GLY A 69 7.45 -4.03 3.93
CA GLY A 69 8.80 -4.58 4.05
C GLY A 69 8.97 -5.97 3.45
N TYR A 70 7.98 -6.87 3.58
CA TYR A 70 8.12 -8.22 3.02
C TYR A 70 8.28 -8.25 1.49
N LEU A 71 7.86 -7.21 0.78
CA LEU A 71 8.12 -7.10 -0.66
C LEU A 71 9.61 -6.95 -0.93
N VAL A 72 10.30 -6.19 -0.11
CA VAL A 72 11.67 -5.73 -0.37
C VAL A 72 12.73 -6.48 0.45
N THR A 73 12.31 -7.33 1.38
CA THR A 73 13.22 -8.19 2.15
C THR A 73 14.02 -9.10 1.21
N GLU A 74 15.36 -9.06 1.31
CA GLU A 74 16.32 -9.77 0.47
C GLU A 74 16.21 -9.45 -1.03
N ALA A 75 15.64 -8.29 -1.39
CA ALA A 75 15.54 -7.85 -2.78
C ALA A 75 16.92 -7.64 -3.40
N GLN A 76 17.12 -8.21 -4.58
CA GLN A 76 18.33 -8.03 -5.39
C GLN A 76 18.14 -6.95 -6.45
N GLN A 77 16.94 -6.85 -7.00
CA GLN A 77 16.59 -5.85 -8.01
C GLN A 77 15.17 -5.36 -7.77
N ILE A 78 14.98 -4.05 -7.86
CA ILE A 78 13.70 -3.40 -7.67
C ILE A 78 13.46 -2.45 -8.84
N TRP A 79 12.36 -2.65 -9.55
CA TRP A 79 11.87 -1.76 -10.60
C TRP A 79 10.58 -1.09 -10.14
N CYS A 80 10.55 0.22 -10.29
CA CYS A 80 9.40 1.07 -9.98
C CYS A 80 8.82 1.59 -11.30
N ARG A 81 7.62 1.18 -11.65
CA ARG A 81 6.90 1.68 -12.82
C ARG A 81 6.02 2.85 -12.39
N LYS A 82 6.23 4.01 -13.03
CA LYS A 82 5.41 5.20 -12.84
C LYS A 82 4.11 5.12 -13.66
N ARG A 83 3.21 6.04 -13.38
CA ARG A 83 1.92 6.14 -14.06
C ARG A 83 2.05 6.41 -15.57
N ASP A 84 3.05 7.15 -16.01
CA ASP A 84 3.36 7.40 -17.40
C ASP A 84 3.93 6.17 -18.14
N GLY A 85 4.12 5.06 -17.43
CA GLY A 85 4.67 3.81 -17.95
C GLY A 85 6.19 3.74 -17.89
N SER A 86 6.89 4.82 -17.58
CA SER A 86 8.35 4.80 -17.42
C SER A 86 8.74 3.96 -16.21
N VAL A 87 9.91 3.34 -16.29
CA VAL A 87 10.43 2.43 -15.26
C VAL A 87 11.77 2.96 -14.76
N VAL A 88 11.92 3.04 -13.46
CA VAL A 88 13.18 3.39 -12.79
C VAL A 88 13.59 2.28 -11.84
N GLN A 89 14.89 2.11 -11.66
CA GLN A 89 15.43 1.20 -10.64
C GLN A 89 15.53 1.92 -9.30
N ALA A 90 15.34 1.16 -8.22
CA ALA A 90 15.48 1.61 -6.86
C ALA A 90 16.25 0.59 -6.02
N ASP A 91 16.72 1.01 -4.86
CA ASP A 91 17.33 0.15 -3.87
C ASP A 91 16.66 0.34 -2.51
N VAL A 92 16.85 -0.64 -1.62
CA VAL A 92 16.34 -0.57 -0.25
C VAL A 92 17.18 0.41 0.54
N LEU A 93 16.56 1.49 0.99
CA LEU A 93 17.21 2.48 1.86
C LEU A 93 17.12 2.05 3.33
N ALA A 94 15.96 1.56 3.74
CA ALA A 94 15.71 1.12 5.11
C ALA A 94 14.57 0.08 5.17
N TYR A 95 14.63 -0.75 6.21
CA TYR A 95 13.56 -1.65 6.59
C TYR A 95 13.36 -1.58 8.10
N ASP A 96 12.16 -1.27 8.51
CA ASP A 96 11.78 -1.25 9.92
C ASP A 96 10.97 -2.51 10.26
N GLN A 97 11.65 -3.51 10.80
CA GLN A 97 11.03 -4.79 11.10
C GLN A 97 9.88 -4.69 12.13
N PRO A 98 9.97 -3.88 13.22
CA PRO A 98 8.87 -3.74 14.18
C PRO A 98 7.56 -3.24 13.55
N THR A 99 7.63 -2.30 12.62
CA THR A 99 6.43 -1.76 11.95
C THR A 99 6.11 -2.47 10.64
N GLY A 100 7.09 -3.16 10.05
CA GLY A 100 6.93 -3.81 8.76
C GLY A 100 7.03 -2.88 7.55
N PHE A 101 7.45 -1.62 7.73
CA PHE A 101 7.66 -0.70 6.61
C PHE A 101 9.02 -0.92 5.92
N GLY A 102 9.01 -0.75 4.60
CA GLY A 102 10.22 -0.65 3.78
C GLY A 102 10.30 0.72 3.11
N ILE A 103 11.49 1.30 3.07
CA ILE A 103 11.77 2.55 2.37
C ILE A 103 12.75 2.28 1.26
N LEU A 104 12.41 2.75 0.06
CA LEU A 104 13.23 2.66 -1.13
C LEU A 104 13.69 4.04 -1.58
N LYS A 105 14.82 4.05 -2.30
CA LYS A 105 15.32 5.23 -3.00
C LYS A 105 15.61 4.87 -4.45
N SER A 106 15.05 5.63 -5.39
CA SER A 106 15.35 5.42 -6.80
C SER A 106 16.72 5.95 -7.17
N PHE A 107 17.39 5.31 -8.15
CA PHE A 107 18.69 5.76 -8.66
C PHE A 107 18.59 7.01 -9.54
N SER A 108 17.39 7.30 -10.04
CA SER A 108 17.12 8.49 -10.84
C SER A 108 15.97 9.30 -10.24
N LYS A 109 15.91 10.60 -10.58
CA LYS A 109 14.84 11.48 -10.11
C LYS A 109 13.49 10.95 -10.62
N LEU A 110 12.51 10.86 -9.72
CA LEU A 110 11.20 10.32 -10.05
C LEU A 110 10.34 11.28 -10.88
N GLU A 111 10.49 12.58 -10.70
CA GLU A 111 9.71 13.62 -11.41
C GLU A 111 8.20 13.35 -11.34
N CYS A 112 7.71 13.03 -10.14
CA CYS A 112 6.31 12.80 -9.83
C CYS A 112 5.93 13.52 -8.53
N GLY A 113 4.63 13.56 -8.22
CA GLY A 113 4.13 14.05 -6.95
C GLY A 113 4.50 13.18 -5.76
N TYR A 114 4.08 13.61 -4.57
CA TYR A 114 4.17 12.82 -3.35
C TYR A 114 2.87 12.90 -2.56
N ILE A 115 2.62 11.92 -1.69
CA ILE A 115 1.48 11.90 -0.79
C ILE A 115 1.95 12.33 0.61
N PRO A 116 1.41 13.42 1.17
CA PRO A 116 1.78 13.85 2.51
C PRO A 116 1.33 12.82 3.54
N ILE A 117 2.16 12.61 4.56
CA ILE A 117 1.85 11.70 5.66
C ILE A 117 0.82 12.38 6.58
N GLY A 118 -0.27 11.66 6.85
CA GLY A 118 -1.32 12.07 7.75
C GLY A 118 -1.25 11.37 9.11
N LYS A 119 -2.22 11.68 9.98
CA LYS A 119 -2.34 11.08 11.29
C LYS A 119 -3.38 9.95 11.25
N ALA A 120 -2.95 8.72 11.57
CA ALA A 120 -3.83 7.56 11.66
C ALA A 120 -4.47 7.39 13.04
N ASN A 121 -3.88 7.97 14.09
CA ASN A 121 -4.32 7.77 15.48
C ASN A 121 -5.77 8.21 15.77
N ASP A 122 -6.30 9.12 14.95
CA ASP A 122 -7.67 9.65 15.10
C ASP A 122 -8.71 8.82 14.34
N LEU A 123 -8.28 7.87 13.51
CA LEU A 123 -9.20 7.03 12.74
C LEU A 123 -9.99 6.09 13.65
N ARG A 124 -11.27 5.97 13.36
CA ARG A 124 -12.24 5.14 14.11
C ARG A 124 -13.03 4.28 13.15
N LYS A 125 -13.64 3.25 13.68
CA LYS A 125 -14.59 2.40 12.94
C LYS A 125 -15.63 3.26 12.22
N HIS A 126 -15.89 2.92 10.95
CA HIS A 126 -16.78 3.58 9.99
C HIS A 126 -16.23 4.86 9.35
N ASP A 127 -15.03 5.32 9.72
CA ASP A 127 -14.41 6.42 9.01
C ASP A 127 -14.16 6.05 7.56
N LYS A 128 -14.46 7.00 6.66
CA LYS A 128 -14.25 6.84 5.23
C LYS A 128 -12.78 7.00 4.90
N VAL A 129 -12.28 6.06 4.10
CA VAL A 129 -10.91 6.03 3.61
C VAL A 129 -10.87 5.60 2.14
N TYR A 130 -9.74 5.80 1.49
CA TYR A 130 -9.55 5.45 0.09
C TYR A 130 -8.27 4.65 -0.07
N MET A 131 -8.36 3.46 -0.68
CA MET A 131 -7.19 2.66 -1.04
C MET A 131 -6.91 2.80 -2.53
N LEU A 132 -5.67 3.16 -2.88
CA LEU A 132 -5.32 3.45 -4.27
C LEU A 132 -4.74 2.22 -4.95
N GLY A 133 -5.14 1.99 -6.21
CA GLY A 133 -4.55 0.99 -7.10
C GLY A 133 -3.82 1.65 -8.27
N HIS A 134 -2.79 1.00 -8.77
CA HIS A 134 -1.92 1.52 -9.84
C HIS A 134 -2.64 1.73 -11.18
N GLY A 135 -3.73 1.03 -11.44
CA GLY A 135 -4.56 1.19 -12.65
C GLY A 135 -5.42 2.47 -12.68
N GLY A 136 -5.09 3.46 -11.84
CA GLY A 136 -5.77 4.75 -11.78
C GLY A 136 -7.09 4.69 -11.03
N ILE A 137 -7.98 5.68 -11.27
CA ILE A 137 -9.24 5.84 -10.56
C ILE A 137 -10.14 4.59 -10.62
N HIS A 138 -10.01 3.79 -11.68
CA HIS A 138 -10.80 2.58 -11.86
C HIS A 138 -10.43 1.45 -10.89
N GLN A 139 -9.19 1.47 -10.41
CA GLN A 139 -8.65 0.55 -9.41
C GLN A 139 -8.52 1.21 -8.03
N CYS A 140 -9.10 2.38 -7.81
CA CYS A 140 -9.20 2.97 -6.48
C CYS A 140 -10.48 2.52 -5.79
N LEU A 141 -10.35 2.23 -4.50
CA LEU A 141 -11.45 1.75 -3.65
C LEU A 141 -11.85 2.82 -2.64
N LYS A 142 -13.13 3.19 -2.67
CA LYS A 142 -13.78 3.90 -1.58
C LYS A 142 -14.24 2.86 -0.56
N THR A 143 -13.69 2.89 0.63
CA THR A 143 -13.92 1.91 1.69
C THR A 143 -14.07 2.61 3.05
N SER A 144 -14.17 1.83 4.11
CA SER A 144 -14.26 2.35 5.48
C SER A 144 -13.44 1.50 6.45
N ILE A 145 -13.07 2.10 7.58
CA ILE A 145 -12.45 1.39 8.68
C ILE A 145 -13.49 0.42 9.28
N ALA A 146 -13.23 -0.87 9.18
CA ALA A 146 -14.07 -1.92 9.78
C ALA A 146 -13.72 -2.17 11.24
N ALA A 147 -12.41 -2.10 11.56
CA ALA A 147 -11.91 -2.23 12.92
C ALA A 147 -10.55 -1.56 13.09
N VAL A 148 -10.24 -1.16 14.33
CA VAL A 148 -8.90 -0.81 14.79
C VAL A 148 -8.61 -1.72 15.96
N LYS A 149 -7.65 -2.63 15.83
CA LYS A 149 -7.35 -3.67 16.83
C LYS A 149 -5.89 -4.13 16.74
N PRO A 150 -5.34 -4.75 17.81
CA PRO A 150 -4.03 -5.38 17.73
C PRO A 150 -4.00 -6.47 16.64
N PHE A 151 -2.84 -6.65 16.03
CA PHE A 151 -2.60 -7.71 15.06
C PHE A 151 -1.26 -8.38 15.34
N ALA A 152 -1.28 -9.72 15.41
CA ALA A 152 -0.09 -10.55 15.47
C ALA A 152 0.01 -11.36 14.18
N GLY A 153 1.03 -11.11 13.39
CA GLY A 153 1.40 -11.92 12.23
C GLY A 153 2.05 -13.23 12.66
N SER A 154 2.18 -14.17 11.73
CA SER A 154 2.83 -15.46 12.01
C SER A 154 4.34 -15.30 12.21
N TRP A 155 4.96 -14.33 11.54
CA TRP A 155 6.41 -14.09 11.54
C TRP A 155 6.77 -12.62 11.20
N GLU A 156 5.80 -11.82 10.70
CA GLU A 156 6.10 -10.50 10.17
C GLU A 156 6.25 -9.46 11.28
N TYR A 157 5.22 -9.30 12.10
CA TYR A 157 5.18 -8.25 13.13
C TYR A 157 4.08 -8.45 14.15
N LEU A 158 4.23 -7.75 15.28
CA LEU A 158 3.21 -7.57 16.32
C LEU A 158 2.86 -6.07 16.35
N LEU A 159 1.66 -5.74 15.91
CA LEU A 159 1.16 -4.37 15.90
C LEU A 159 0.19 -4.15 17.07
N GLU A 160 0.43 -3.14 17.88
CA GLU A 160 -0.50 -2.75 18.95
C GLU A 160 -1.83 -2.26 18.37
N GLN A 161 -1.78 -1.64 17.20
CA GLN A 161 -2.94 -1.19 16.46
C GLN A 161 -2.70 -1.41 14.96
N ALA A 162 -3.64 -2.09 14.31
CA ALA A 162 -3.73 -2.20 12.87
C ALA A 162 -5.11 -1.76 12.41
N LEU A 163 -5.19 -1.17 11.23
CA LEU A 163 -6.46 -0.80 10.61
C LEU A 163 -6.97 -1.98 9.77
N PHE A 164 -8.24 -2.25 9.85
CA PHE A 164 -8.92 -3.21 8.96
C PHE A 164 -9.94 -2.46 8.14
N ILE A 165 -9.94 -2.65 6.82
CA ILE A 165 -10.86 -1.97 5.91
C ILE A 165 -11.77 -2.97 5.20
N GLU A 166 -13.02 -2.57 5.00
CA GLU A 166 -14.04 -3.32 4.26
C GLU A 166 -14.86 -2.35 3.38
N PRO A 167 -15.12 -2.72 2.12
CA PRO A 167 -14.66 -3.90 1.39
C PRO A 167 -13.14 -3.91 1.17
N ALA A 168 -12.58 -5.10 0.88
CA ALA A 168 -11.16 -5.30 0.64
C ALA A 168 -10.76 -4.91 -0.79
N HIS A 169 -9.50 -4.44 -0.94
CA HIS A 169 -8.86 -4.21 -2.22
C HIS A 169 -8.07 -5.46 -2.63
N PRO A 170 -8.19 -5.98 -3.86
CA PRO A 170 -7.49 -7.20 -4.27
C PRO A 170 -5.97 -7.03 -4.39
N GLU A 171 -5.49 -5.83 -4.70
CA GLU A 171 -4.07 -5.52 -4.80
C GLU A 171 -3.58 -4.70 -3.59
N TRP A 172 -3.68 -5.28 -2.40
CA TRP A 172 -3.40 -4.60 -1.13
C TRP A 172 -1.92 -4.35 -0.85
N SER A 173 -1.03 -5.19 -1.40
CA SER A 173 0.39 -5.23 -1.02
C SER A 173 1.11 -3.91 -1.33
N GLY A 174 1.48 -3.18 -0.29
CA GLY A 174 2.12 -1.87 -0.41
C GLY A 174 1.19 -0.73 -0.84
N SER A 175 -0.10 -0.99 -1.04
CA SER A 175 -1.07 0.01 -1.50
C SER A 175 -1.33 1.07 -0.44
N PRO A 176 -1.30 2.39 -0.77
CA PRO A 176 -1.54 3.45 0.19
C PRO A 176 -3.02 3.56 0.57
N LEU A 177 -3.27 3.72 1.88
CA LEU A 177 -4.55 4.09 2.43
C LEU A 177 -4.57 5.58 2.74
N LEU A 178 -5.55 6.31 2.20
CA LEU A 178 -5.70 7.75 2.39
C LEU A 178 -6.94 8.07 3.24
N ASN A 179 -6.83 9.12 4.06
CA ASN A 179 -7.98 9.73 4.72
C ASN A 179 -8.79 10.62 3.77
N VAL A 180 -9.83 11.27 4.27
CA VAL A 180 -10.71 12.16 3.48
C VAL A 180 -10.00 13.42 2.96
N LYS A 181 -8.85 13.79 3.51
CA LYS A 181 -8.01 14.91 3.06
C LYS A 181 -6.97 14.50 2.01
N GLY A 182 -6.89 13.22 1.65
CA GLY A 182 -5.89 12.68 0.73
C GLY A 182 -4.49 12.56 1.35
N GLU A 183 -4.39 12.45 2.67
CA GLU A 183 -3.15 12.20 3.40
C GLU A 183 -2.96 10.71 3.63
N LEU A 184 -1.72 10.24 3.57
CA LEU A 184 -1.35 8.84 3.79
C LEU A 184 -1.51 8.46 5.26
N VAL A 185 -2.39 7.52 5.56
CA VAL A 185 -2.66 7.05 6.92
C VAL A 185 -2.29 5.59 7.16
N GLY A 186 -1.90 4.88 6.11
CA GLY A 186 -1.42 3.50 6.24
C GLY A 186 -1.00 2.87 4.92
N ILE A 187 -0.37 1.71 5.03
CA ILE A 187 0.08 0.87 3.91
C ILE A 187 -0.57 -0.51 4.02
N GLY A 188 -1.20 -0.96 2.96
CA GLY A 188 -1.82 -2.28 2.86
C GLY A 188 -0.79 -3.38 3.02
N SER A 189 -1.10 -4.35 3.87
CA SER A 189 -0.18 -5.43 4.20
C SER A 189 -0.74 -6.81 3.88
N LEU A 190 -1.93 -7.15 4.34
CA LEU A 190 -2.49 -8.49 4.20
C LEU A 190 -3.96 -8.47 3.78
N LEU A 191 -4.38 -9.55 3.11
CA LEU A 191 -5.78 -9.92 3.00
C LEU A 191 -6.10 -10.86 4.15
N THR A 192 -7.10 -10.51 4.94
CA THR A 192 -7.58 -11.33 6.03
C THR A 192 -8.99 -11.82 5.76
N GLN A 193 -9.31 -13.02 6.21
CA GLN A 193 -10.63 -13.62 6.07
C GLN A 193 -11.16 -13.98 7.45
N GLU A 194 -12.36 -13.52 7.76
CA GLU A 194 -13.06 -13.87 8.99
C GLU A 194 -14.40 -14.52 8.64
N LEU A 195 -14.76 -15.58 9.38
CA LEU A 195 -16.08 -16.19 9.24
C LEU A 195 -17.08 -15.39 10.09
N LYS A 196 -17.96 -14.63 9.46
CA LYS A 196 -19.03 -13.89 10.13
C LYS A 196 -20.39 -14.42 9.68
N GLN A 197 -21.19 -14.89 10.64
CA GLN A 197 -22.55 -15.42 10.38
C GLN A 197 -22.59 -16.50 9.28
N GLY A 198 -21.57 -17.35 9.20
CA GLY A 198 -21.50 -18.43 8.20
C GLY A 198 -21.05 -17.97 6.80
N GLN A 199 -20.67 -16.72 6.62
CA GLN A 199 -20.10 -16.18 5.39
C GLN A 199 -18.65 -15.74 5.61
N THR A 200 -17.77 -16.03 4.65
CA THR A 200 -16.42 -15.53 4.65
C THR A 200 -16.44 -14.04 4.27
N GLN A 201 -15.97 -13.20 5.16
CA GLN A 201 -15.80 -11.78 4.94
C GLN A 201 -14.32 -11.46 4.79
N GLU A 202 -13.98 -10.77 3.70
CA GLU A 202 -12.61 -10.33 3.42
C GLU A 202 -12.40 -8.89 3.88
N SER A 203 -11.24 -8.64 4.49
CA SER A 203 -10.77 -7.32 4.82
C SER A 203 -9.28 -7.18 4.55
N ASN A 204 -8.79 -5.99 4.25
CA ASN A 204 -7.36 -5.76 4.26
C ASN A 204 -6.91 -5.28 5.64
N MET A 205 -5.85 -5.91 6.13
CA MET A 205 -5.08 -5.38 7.24
C MET A 205 -4.08 -4.36 6.70
N VAL A 206 -4.08 -3.19 7.32
CA VAL A 206 -3.28 -2.03 6.93
C VAL A 206 -2.42 -1.60 8.12
N ILE A 207 -1.12 -1.45 7.89
CA ILE A 207 -0.20 -0.90 8.89
C ILE A 207 -0.41 0.60 8.91
N GLN A 208 -0.80 1.11 10.07
CA GLN A 208 -1.09 2.53 10.23
C GLN A 208 0.17 3.39 10.31
N MET A 209 0.09 4.61 9.77
CA MET A 209 1.12 5.63 9.94
C MET A 209 1.00 6.20 11.36
N THR A 210 1.83 5.73 12.27
CA THR A 210 1.99 6.31 13.60
C THR A 210 3.12 7.30 13.58
N MET A 211 2.81 8.59 13.71
CA MET A 211 3.85 9.58 14.01
C MET A 211 4.32 9.33 15.45
N PRO A 212 5.63 9.22 15.70
CA PRO A 212 6.11 9.19 17.09
C PRO A 212 5.62 10.45 17.82
N VAL A 213 5.10 10.25 19.03
CA VAL A 213 4.66 11.33 19.91
C VAL A 213 5.89 12.06 20.45
#